data_f5d71c3d88fed2da4a0eb47045d49b27
#
_entry.id   f5d71c3d88fed2da4a0eb47045d49b27
#
_cell.length_a   1.000
_cell.length_b   1.000
_cell.length_c   1.000
_cell.angle_alpha   90.00
_cell.angle_beta   90.00
_cell.angle_gamma   90.00
#
_symmetry.space_group_name_H-M   'P 1'
#
loop_
_entity.id
_entity.type
_entity.pdbx_description
1 polymer ?
#
loop_
_entity_poly.entity_id
_entity_poly.type
_entity_poly.pdbx_seq_one_letter_code
_entity_poly.pdbx_strand_id
1 'polypeptide(L)'
;MKRLALILAGLLLSLAGLAQDTLLEHLKAANTFETLQADFVQTRHSQMLTKDLVSEGRVALLSPDKLRWEVVKPYRSVFVTEGEVPAQGRRFRIPTDKDFTATVLEGEDVVVKLVPLRRDLKQLFREIIVHADKKSFRIHTALLVTPEGDWTQVELKNIRMGQSIDPKLFEKE
;
A
#
# COMPACT_ATOMS: atom_id res chain seq x y z
N MET A 1 39.55 -9.35 -22.31
CA MET A 1 38.16 -9.82 -22.29
C MET A 1 37.52 -9.85 -20.91
N LYS A 2 38.13 -10.42 -19.86
CA LYS A 2 37.55 -10.48 -18.50
C LYS A 2 37.28 -9.10 -17.86
N ARG A 3 38.17 -8.11 -18.09
CA ARG A 3 37.96 -6.74 -17.54
C ARG A 3 36.83 -5.98 -18.21
N LEU A 4 36.58 -6.20 -19.49
CA LEU A 4 35.48 -5.57 -20.23
C LEU A 4 34.12 -6.12 -19.78
N ALA A 5 34.02 -7.43 -19.52
CA ALA A 5 32.83 -8.08 -19.01
C ALA A 5 32.45 -7.60 -17.57
N LEU A 6 33.46 -7.34 -16.71
CA LEU A 6 33.26 -6.80 -15.38
C LEU A 6 32.76 -5.35 -15.40
N ILE A 7 33.29 -4.54 -16.33
CA ILE A 7 32.84 -3.14 -16.50
C ILE A 7 31.41 -3.12 -17.04
N LEU A 8 31.07 -3.98 -17.99
CA LEU A 8 29.72 -4.07 -18.55
C LEU A 8 28.71 -4.57 -17.51
N ALA A 9 29.08 -5.56 -16.69
CA ALA A 9 28.25 -6.04 -15.58
C ALA A 9 28.01 -4.95 -14.52
N GLY A 10 29.06 -4.19 -14.17
CA GLY A 10 28.93 -3.06 -13.24
C GLY A 10 28.03 -1.94 -13.79
N LEU A 11 28.10 -1.66 -15.10
CA LEU A 11 27.24 -0.67 -15.76
C LEU A 11 25.76 -1.10 -15.79
N LEU A 12 25.49 -2.38 -16.07
CA LEU A 12 24.14 -2.92 -16.06
C LEU A 12 23.50 -2.92 -14.65
N LEU A 13 24.28 -3.21 -13.61
CA LEU A 13 23.84 -3.14 -12.23
C LEU A 13 23.51 -1.70 -11.78
N SER A 14 24.31 -0.72 -12.23
CA SER A 14 24.04 0.70 -11.93
C SER A 14 22.78 1.23 -12.63
N LEU A 15 22.53 0.79 -13.87
CA LEU A 15 21.32 1.17 -14.61
C LEU A 15 20.04 0.54 -13.99
N ALA A 16 20.13 -0.69 -13.50
CA ALA A 16 19.01 -1.33 -12.81
C ALA A 16 18.63 -0.58 -11.51
N GLY A 17 19.62 -0.11 -10.74
CA GLY A 17 19.38 0.71 -9.56
C GLY A 17 18.70 2.05 -9.89
N LEU A 18 19.14 2.74 -10.92
CA LEU A 18 18.52 4.00 -11.38
C LEU A 18 17.08 3.80 -11.89
N ALA A 19 16.80 2.70 -12.57
CA ALA A 19 15.45 2.39 -13.04
C ALA A 19 14.51 2.10 -11.87
N GLN A 20 14.96 1.41 -10.81
CA GLN A 20 14.17 1.17 -9.60
C GLN A 20 13.84 2.47 -8.86
N ASP A 21 14.81 3.37 -8.70
CA ASP A 21 14.60 4.65 -8.05
C ASP A 21 13.58 5.50 -8.84
N THR A 22 13.68 5.53 -10.16
CA THR A 22 12.74 6.24 -11.03
C THR A 22 11.32 5.69 -10.94
N LEU A 23 11.16 4.36 -10.94
CA LEU A 23 9.87 3.70 -10.77
C LEU A 23 9.25 4.02 -9.40
N LEU A 24 10.04 3.98 -8.34
CA LEU A 24 9.59 4.30 -7.00
C LEU A 24 9.15 5.76 -6.88
N GLU A 25 9.85 6.70 -7.52
CA GLU A 25 9.46 8.11 -7.58
C GLU A 25 8.14 8.30 -8.35
N HIS A 26 7.92 7.62 -9.48
CA HIS A 26 6.63 7.64 -10.18
C HIS A 26 5.49 7.08 -9.32
N LEU A 27 5.74 5.98 -8.61
CA LEU A 27 4.76 5.42 -7.69
C LEU A 27 4.43 6.39 -6.54
N LYS A 28 5.43 7.04 -5.95
CA LYS A 28 5.22 8.05 -4.91
C LYS A 28 4.39 9.22 -5.44
N ALA A 29 4.75 9.75 -6.60
CA ALA A 29 4.04 10.87 -7.21
C ALA A 29 2.57 10.54 -7.54
N ALA A 30 2.31 9.36 -8.12
CA ALA A 30 0.97 8.91 -8.50
C ALA A 30 0.06 8.61 -7.29
N ASN A 31 0.63 8.37 -6.11
CA ASN A 31 -0.09 8.03 -4.88
C ASN A 31 0.04 9.11 -3.79
N THR A 32 0.48 10.30 -4.16
CA THR A 32 0.40 11.50 -3.31
C THR A 32 -0.91 12.21 -3.59
N PHE A 33 -1.74 12.38 -2.58
CA PHE A 33 -3.07 12.98 -2.69
C PHE A 33 -3.47 13.72 -1.42
N GLU A 34 -4.31 14.73 -1.56
CA GLU A 34 -4.98 15.40 -0.43
C GLU A 34 -6.26 14.65 -0.04
N THR A 35 -6.96 14.12 -1.04
CA THR A 35 -8.21 13.39 -0.83
C THR A 35 -8.18 12.08 -1.64
N LEU A 36 -8.74 11.02 -1.03
CA LEU A 36 -8.98 9.74 -1.68
C LEU A 36 -10.32 9.19 -1.25
N GLN A 37 -11.09 8.70 -2.21
CA GLN A 37 -12.27 7.87 -1.98
C GLN A 37 -12.15 6.61 -2.83
N ALA A 38 -12.49 5.47 -2.26
CA ALA A 38 -12.53 4.20 -2.99
C ALA A 38 -13.50 3.22 -2.34
N ASP A 39 -13.98 2.28 -3.12
CA ASP A 39 -14.57 1.05 -2.60
C ASP A 39 -13.43 0.07 -2.32
N PHE A 40 -13.60 -0.81 -1.35
CA PHE A 40 -12.62 -1.86 -1.06
C PHE A 40 -13.25 -3.23 -0.90
N VAL A 41 -12.47 -4.24 -1.24
CA VAL A 41 -12.67 -5.63 -0.84
C VAL A 41 -11.46 -6.01 0.02
N GLN A 42 -11.72 -6.42 1.26
CA GLN A 42 -10.69 -6.90 2.17
C GLN A 42 -10.86 -8.39 2.39
N THR A 43 -9.82 -9.15 2.13
CA THR A 43 -9.73 -10.58 2.46
C THR A 43 -8.70 -10.77 3.56
N ARG A 44 -9.08 -11.42 4.64
CA ARG A 44 -8.20 -11.76 5.75
C ARG A 44 -8.08 -13.25 5.90
N HIS A 45 -6.87 -13.74 5.82
CA HIS A 45 -6.48 -15.11 6.10
C HIS A 45 -5.84 -15.20 7.49
N SER A 46 -6.17 -16.23 8.24
CA SER A 46 -5.48 -16.60 9.47
C SER A 46 -5.43 -18.11 9.59
N GLN A 47 -4.31 -18.63 10.05
CA GLN A 47 -4.12 -20.07 10.28
C GLN A 47 -5.11 -20.64 11.33
N MET A 48 -5.70 -19.77 12.14
CA MET A 48 -6.72 -20.15 13.13
C MET A 48 -8.13 -20.23 12.55
N LEU A 49 -8.33 -19.79 11.32
CA LEU A 49 -9.64 -19.76 10.67
C LEU A 49 -9.75 -20.88 9.62
N THR A 50 -10.91 -21.49 9.55
CA THR A 50 -11.20 -22.53 8.54
C THR A 50 -11.50 -21.94 7.16
N LYS A 51 -11.83 -20.66 7.08
CA LYS A 51 -12.12 -19.92 5.84
C LYS A 51 -11.63 -18.49 5.98
N ASP A 52 -11.25 -17.91 4.86
CA ASP A 52 -10.92 -16.50 4.78
C ASP A 52 -12.14 -15.63 5.10
N LEU A 53 -11.89 -14.53 5.81
CA LEU A 53 -12.90 -13.52 6.09
C LEU A 53 -12.88 -12.46 5.00
N VAL A 54 -14.00 -12.31 4.30
CA VAL A 54 -14.16 -11.30 3.25
C VAL A 54 -15.07 -10.20 3.76
N SER A 55 -14.65 -8.95 3.60
CA SER A 55 -15.46 -7.77 3.87
C SER A 55 -15.38 -6.78 2.71
N GLU A 56 -16.49 -6.07 2.49
CA GLU A 56 -16.59 -5.03 1.47
C GLU A 56 -16.97 -3.71 2.13
N GLY A 57 -16.46 -2.62 1.59
CA GLY A 57 -16.79 -1.33 2.16
C GLY A 57 -16.26 -0.16 1.36
N ARG A 58 -16.16 0.98 2.03
CA ARG A 58 -15.72 2.25 1.46
C ARG A 58 -14.63 2.85 2.34
N VAL A 59 -13.67 3.48 1.70
CA VAL A 59 -12.64 4.26 2.37
C VAL A 59 -12.68 5.70 1.88
N ALA A 60 -12.55 6.63 2.81
CA ALA A 60 -12.32 8.04 2.52
C ALA A 60 -11.14 8.54 3.34
N LEU A 61 -10.25 9.25 2.70
CA LEU A 61 -9.09 9.90 3.30
C LEU A 61 -9.10 11.38 2.96
N LEU A 62 -8.86 12.20 3.95
CA LEU A 62 -8.58 13.63 3.81
C LEU A 62 -7.27 13.89 4.55
N SER A 63 -6.22 14.15 3.76
CA SER A 63 -4.87 14.36 4.29
C SER A 63 -4.82 15.62 5.17
N PRO A 64 -4.01 15.65 6.25
CA PRO A 64 -3.04 14.60 6.57
C PRO A 64 -3.56 13.47 7.46
N ASP A 65 -4.72 13.62 8.10
CA ASP A 65 -5.03 12.87 9.33
C ASP A 65 -6.45 12.32 9.44
N LYS A 66 -7.36 12.61 8.49
CA LYS A 66 -8.72 12.12 8.56
C LYS A 66 -8.91 10.86 7.72
N LEU A 67 -9.36 9.79 8.36
CA LEU A 67 -9.70 8.52 7.73
C LEU A 67 -11.10 8.10 8.17
N ARG A 68 -11.95 7.75 7.19
CA ARG A 68 -13.16 6.96 7.41
C ARG A 68 -12.99 5.61 6.70
N TRP A 69 -13.12 4.54 7.46
CA TRP A 69 -13.16 3.17 6.98
C TRP A 69 -14.51 2.57 7.32
N GLU A 70 -15.36 2.36 6.32
CA GLU A 70 -16.69 1.84 6.49
C GLU A 70 -16.81 0.45 5.86
N VAL A 71 -16.98 -0.57 6.69
CA VAL A 71 -17.38 -1.91 6.25
C VAL A 71 -18.89 -1.92 6.06
N VAL A 72 -19.34 -2.40 4.91
CA VAL A 72 -20.76 -2.52 4.56
C VAL A 72 -21.22 -3.97 4.65
N LYS A 73 -20.34 -4.92 4.32
CA LYS A 73 -20.60 -6.37 4.37
C LYS A 73 -19.43 -7.09 5.06
N PRO A 74 -19.71 -8.21 5.77
CA PRO A 74 -21.02 -8.81 6.06
C PRO A 74 -21.81 -8.04 7.12
N TYR A 75 -21.13 -7.28 8.00
CA TYR A 75 -21.75 -6.49 9.07
C TYR A 75 -21.24 -5.05 8.98
N ARG A 76 -22.17 -4.10 9.08
CA ARG A 76 -21.81 -2.68 9.02
C ARG A 76 -20.98 -2.30 10.24
N SER A 77 -19.84 -1.69 9.98
CA SER A 77 -19.02 -1.02 11.00
C SER A 77 -18.33 0.18 10.39
N VAL A 78 -18.20 1.25 11.18
CA VAL A 78 -17.57 2.49 10.76
C VAL A 78 -16.45 2.82 11.74
N PHE A 79 -15.28 3.08 11.19
CA PHE A 79 -14.13 3.57 11.93
C PHE A 79 -13.74 4.93 11.37
N VAL A 80 -13.72 5.93 12.23
CA VAL A 80 -13.32 7.30 11.88
C VAL A 80 -12.19 7.73 12.81
N THR A 81 -11.14 8.32 12.24
CA THR A 81 -10.04 8.90 13.00
C THR A 81 -9.78 10.32 12.57
N GLU A 82 -9.48 11.16 13.54
CA GLU A 82 -8.88 12.49 13.41
C GLU A 82 -7.56 12.46 14.18
N GLY A 83 -6.51 13.05 13.62
CA GLY A 83 -5.17 13.04 14.21
C GLY A 83 -4.26 12.00 13.57
N GLU A 84 -3.35 11.38 14.29
CA GLU A 84 -2.46 10.37 13.71
C GLU A 84 -3.25 9.25 13.03
N VAL A 85 -3.18 9.20 11.69
CA VAL A 85 -3.79 8.12 10.91
C VAL A 85 -3.18 6.80 11.35
N PRO A 86 -3.99 5.84 11.87
CA PRO A 86 -3.47 4.54 12.29
C PRO A 86 -2.67 3.88 11.19
N ALA A 87 -1.83 2.92 11.55
CA ALA A 87 -1.02 2.17 10.58
C ALA A 87 -1.84 1.65 9.38
N GLN A 88 -3.14 1.41 9.58
CA GLN A 88 -4.08 1.03 8.51
C GLN A 88 -4.27 2.11 7.43
N GLY A 89 -4.42 3.38 7.80
CA GLY A 89 -4.54 4.48 6.83
C GLY A 89 -3.23 4.77 6.10
N ARG A 90 -2.08 4.56 6.78
CA ARG A 90 -0.75 4.67 6.15
C ARG A 90 -0.46 3.53 5.16
N ARG A 91 -1.25 2.47 5.15
CA ARG A 91 -1.07 1.32 4.25
C ARG A 91 -1.16 1.66 2.77
N PHE A 92 -1.83 2.75 2.43
CA PHE A 92 -1.98 3.19 1.04
C PHE A 92 -0.94 4.24 0.61
N ARG A 93 -0.02 4.62 1.50
CA ARG A 93 1.12 5.47 1.17
C ARG A 93 2.36 4.61 1.05
N ILE A 94 3.13 4.84 -0.01
CA ILE A 94 4.44 4.20 -0.10
C ILE A 94 5.29 4.76 1.04
N PRO A 95 5.78 3.90 1.96
CA PRO A 95 6.56 4.33 3.10
C PRO A 95 7.88 4.97 2.66
N THR A 96 8.46 5.75 3.56
CA THR A 96 9.76 6.37 3.33
C THR A 96 10.91 5.36 3.48
N ASP A 97 12.06 5.67 2.90
CA ASP A 97 13.29 4.86 2.94
C ASP A 97 13.80 4.58 4.37
N LYS A 98 13.30 5.31 5.36
CA LYS A 98 13.64 5.11 6.77
C LYS A 98 12.86 3.98 7.44
N ASP A 99 11.69 3.66 6.93
CA ASP A 99 10.77 2.70 7.53
C ASP A 99 10.87 1.32 6.89
N PHE A 100 11.14 1.25 5.59
CA PHE A 100 11.10 0.02 4.80
C PHE A 100 12.18 0.01 3.72
N THR A 101 12.70 -1.17 3.41
CA THR A 101 13.41 -1.42 2.16
C THR A 101 12.37 -1.75 1.09
N ALA A 102 12.45 -1.07 -0.05
CA ALA A 102 11.56 -1.30 -1.19
C ALA A 102 12.31 -2.06 -2.30
N THR A 103 11.65 -3.08 -2.85
CA THR A 103 12.09 -3.76 -4.07
C THR A 103 10.97 -3.68 -5.08
N VAL A 104 11.26 -3.16 -6.27
CA VAL A 104 10.29 -3.02 -7.35
C VAL A 104 10.50 -4.14 -8.35
N LEU A 105 9.43 -4.83 -8.70
CA LEU A 105 9.40 -5.88 -9.71
C LEU A 105 8.45 -5.45 -10.83
N GLU A 106 8.87 -5.59 -12.08
CA GLU A 106 8.03 -5.31 -13.22
C GLU A 106 7.35 -6.59 -13.73
N GLY A 107 6.09 -6.45 -14.15
CA GLY A 107 5.29 -7.53 -14.70
C GLY A 107 4.10 -6.96 -15.47
N GLU A 108 2.95 -7.59 -15.38
CA GLU A 108 1.67 -7.02 -15.83
C GLU A 108 1.33 -5.77 -15.02
N ASP A 109 1.54 -5.85 -13.69
CA ASP A 109 1.50 -4.74 -12.75
C ASP A 109 2.93 -4.35 -12.31
N VAL A 110 3.08 -3.16 -11.75
CA VAL A 110 4.25 -2.78 -10.96
C VAL A 110 4.04 -3.31 -9.54
N VAL A 111 4.88 -4.24 -9.12
CA VAL A 111 4.80 -4.85 -7.79
C VAL A 111 5.91 -4.28 -6.92
N VAL A 112 5.55 -3.71 -5.77
CA VAL A 112 6.50 -3.22 -4.77
C VAL A 112 6.43 -4.09 -3.52
N LYS A 113 7.54 -4.72 -3.20
CA LYS A 113 7.74 -5.44 -1.96
C LYS A 113 8.44 -4.53 -0.96
N LEU A 114 7.81 -4.33 0.20
CA LEU A 114 8.30 -3.51 1.30
C LEU A 114 8.63 -4.42 2.48
N VAL A 115 9.89 -4.37 2.94
CA VAL A 115 10.34 -5.11 4.12
C VAL A 115 10.65 -4.10 5.22
N PRO A 116 10.04 -4.21 6.42
CA PRO A 116 10.24 -3.24 7.48
C PRO A 116 11.68 -3.23 8.00
N LEU A 117 12.22 -2.04 8.24
CA LEU A 117 13.53 -1.82 8.85
C LEU A 117 13.42 -1.63 10.36
N ARG A 118 12.39 -0.91 10.82
CA ARG A 118 12.17 -0.57 12.22
C ARG A 118 11.64 -1.76 13.01
N ARG A 119 12.09 -1.89 14.27
CA ARG A 119 11.73 -2.99 15.15
C ARG A 119 10.23 -3.08 15.44
N ASP A 120 9.57 -1.94 15.66
CA ASP A 120 8.14 -1.86 15.92
C ASP A 120 7.31 -2.32 14.70
N LEU A 121 7.74 -1.96 13.49
CA LEU A 121 7.09 -2.41 12.26
C LEU A 121 7.34 -3.89 11.98
N LYS A 122 8.51 -4.43 12.30
CA LYS A 122 8.84 -5.86 12.18
C LYS A 122 7.97 -6.75 13.08
N GLN A 123 7.47 -6.21 14.18
CA GLN A 123 6.53 -6.92 15.07
C GLN A 123 5.11 -6.99 14.46
N LEU A 124 4.77 -6.07 13.56
CA LEU A 124 3.45 -6.00 12.93
C LEU A 124 3.43 -6.69 11.57
N PHE A 125 4.53 -6.55 10.80
CA PHE A 125 4.61 -7.02 9.42
C PHE A 125 5.93 -7.71 9.14
N ARG A 126 5.86 -8.85 8.47
CA ARG A 126 7.01 -9.49 7.82
C ARG A 126 7.34 -8.77 6.52
N GLU A 127 6.30 -8.47 5.74
CA GLU A 127 6.41 -7.77 4.47
C GLU A 127 5.05 -7.16 4.09
N ILE A 128 5.09 -6.14 3.25
CA ILE A 128 3.92 -5.56 2.59
C ILE A 128 4.19 -5.61 1.10
N ILE A 129 3.22 -6.11 0.32
CA ILE A 129 3.31 -6.18 -1.13
C ILE A 129 2.20 -5.30 -1.70
N VAL A 130 2.56 -4.32 -2.52
CA VAL A 130 1.62 -3.44 -3.20
C VAL A 130 1.67 -3.66 -4.71
N HIS A 131 0.50 -3.67 -5.33
CA HIS A 131 0.35 -3.73 -6.77
C HIS A 131 -0.19 -2.41 -7.27
N ALA A 132 0.46 -1.89 -8.30
CA ALA A 132 0.08 -0.66 -8.96
C ALA A 132 -0.07 -0.89 -10.47
N ASP A 133 -1.06 -0.24 -11.05
CA ASP A 133 -1.28 -0.25 -12.49
C ASP A 133 -0.05 0.29 -13.25
N LYS A 134 0.41 -0.42 -14.25
CA LYS A 134 1.65 -0.13 -14.98
C LYS A 134 1.63 1.20 -15.74
N LYS A 135 0.44 1.70 -16.11
CA LYS A 135 0.31 2.95 -16.88
C LYS A 135 0.14 4.16 -15.98
N SER A 136 -0.72 4.05 -14.98
CA SER A 136 -1.05 5.16 -14.07
C SER A 136 -0.21 5.19 -12.81
N PHE A 137 0.49 4.11 -12.48
CA PHE A 137 1.21 3.88 -11.23
C PHE A 137 0.33 3.98 -9.98
N ARG A 138 -1.00 3.91 -10.13
CA ARG A 138 -1.92 3.96 -9.00
C ARG A 138 -1.99 2.61 -8.31
N ILE A 139 -1.79 2.62 -7.01
CA ILE A 139 -1.91 1.43 -6.18
C ILE A 139 -3.39 1.04 -6.10
N HIS A 140 -3.67 -0.22 -6.42
CA HIS A 140 -5.01 -0.79 -6.33
C HIS A 140 -5.09 -1.99 -5.38
N THR A 141 -3.95 -2.63 -5.03
CA THR A 141 -3.96 -3.78 -4.12
C THR A 141 -2.80 -3.65 -3.13
N ALA A 142 -3.06 -3.96 -1.89
CA ALA A 142 -2.05 -4.09 -0.83
C ALA A 142 -2.26 -5.40 -0.07
N LEU A 143 -1.19 -6.21 0.03
CA LEU A 143 -1.12 -7.44 0.80
C LEU A 143 -0.17 -7.21 1.99
N LEU A 144 -0.67 -7.40 3.19
CA LEU A 144 0.07 -7.27 4.44
C LEU A 144 0.24 -8.64 5.05
N VAL A 145 1.48 -9.06 5.26
CA VAL A 145 1.81 -10.37 5.83
C VAL A 145 2.40 -10.15 7.21
N THR A 146 1.82 -10.83 8.22
CA THR A 146 2.34 -10.78 9.59
C THR A 146 3.55 -11.70 9.78
N PRO A 147 4.33 -11.55 10.85
CA PRO A 147 5.43 -12.46 11.17
C PRO A 147 4.99 -13.93 11.26
N GLU A 148 3.79 -14.19 11.76
CA GLU A 148 3.20 -15.53 11.95
C GLU A 148 2.73 -16.16 10.63
N GLY A 149 2.63 -15.36 9.55
CA GLY A 149 2.19 -15.83 8.25
C GLY A 149 0.72 -15.59 7.95
N ASP A 150 -0.04 -15.00 8.87
CA ASP A 150 -1.38 -14.49 8.58
C ASP A 150 -1.27 -13.33 7.57
N TRP A 151 -2.28 -13.13 6.75
CA TRP A 151 -2.26 -12.04 5.79
C TRP A 151 -3.60 -11.35 5.65
N THR A 152 -3.54 -10.08 5.24
CA THR A 152 -4.70 -9.28 4.87
C THR A 152 -4.45 -8.63 3.53
N GLN A 153 -5.31 -8.89 2.56
CA GLN A 153 -5.31 -8.23 1.26
C GLN A 153 -6.43 -7.20 1.21
N VAL A 154 -6.12 -6.03 0.68
CA VAL A 154 -7.09 -4.97 0.40
C VAL A 154 -7.00 -4.62 -1.08
N GLU A 155 -8.10 -4.79 -1.79
CA GLU A 155 -8.27 -4.36 -3.18
C GLU A 155 -9.11 -3.09 -3.20
N LEU A 156 -8.61 -2.05 -3.87
CA LEU A 156 -9.31 -0.79 -4.08
C LEU A 156 -9.97 -0.77 -5.46
N LYS A 157 -11.22 -0.33 -5.50
CA LYS A 157 -12.00 -0.14 -6.72
C LYS A 157 -12.57 1.27 -6.75
N ASN A 158 -12.89 1.76 -7.94
CA ASN A 158 -13.52 3.07 -8.11
C ASN A 158 -12.73 4.20 -7.43
N ILE A 159 -11.40 4.16 -7.54
CA ILE A 159 -10.49 5.09 -6.87
C ILE A 159 -10.67 6.49 -7.43
N ARG A 160 -10.96 7.46 -6.57
CA ARG A 160 -11.08 8.89 -6.86
C ARG A 160 -10.13 9.65 -5.96
N MET A 161 -9.20 10.38 -6.55
CA MET A 161 -8.22 11.21 -5.85
C MET A 161 -8.40 12.67 -6.23
N GLY A 162 -8.08 13.59 -5.33
CA GLY A 162 -8.12 15.03 -5.58
C GLY A 162 -9.52 15.64 -5.72
N GLN A 163 -10.59 14.87 -5.45
CA GLN A 163 -11.95 15.37 -5.47
C GLN A 163 -12.34 15.92 -4.10
N SER A 164 -13.18 16.97 -4.09
CA SER A 164 -13.71 17.51 -2.84
C SER A 164 -14.48 16.45 -2.05
N ILE A 165 -14.22 16.37 -0.76
CA ILE A 165 -14.92 15.51 0.19
C ILE A 165 -15.60 16.39 1.23
N ASP A 166 -16.88 16.11 1.53
CA ASP A 166 -17.59 16.78 2.61
C ASP A 166 -16.92 16.44 3.95
N PRO A 167 -16.41 17.42 4.71
CA PRO A 167 -15.79 17.19 6.01
C PRO A 167 -16.70 16.47 7.02
N LYS A 168 -18.01 16.59 6.89
CA LYS A 168 -19.00 15.90 7.73
C LYS A 168 -18.90 14.38 7.63
N LEU A 169 -18.35 13.88 6.53
CA LEU A 169 -18.13 12.44 6.36
C LEU A 169 -17.22 11.84 7.47
N PHE A 170 -16.40 12.68 8.10
CA PHE A 170 -15.46 12.26 9.15
C PHE A 170 -15.98 12.53 10.57
N GLU A 171 -17.21 13.01 10.72
CA GLU A 171 -17.85 13.14 12.03
C GLU A 171 -18.22 11.74 12.56
N LYS A 172 -18.07 11.54 13.86
CA LYS A 172 -18.50 10.29 14.51
C LYS A 172 -20.02 10.28 14.60
N GLU A 173 -20.62 9.18 14.15
CA GLU A 173 -22.04 8.87 14.35
C GLU A 173 -22.34 8.54 15.81
#